data_13c661c61746cb1aa8c82b76c78212e1
#
_entry.id   13c661c61746cb1aa8c82b76c78212e1
#
_cell.length_a   1.000
_cell.length_b   1.000
_cell.length_c   1.000
_cell.angle_alpha   90.00
_cell.angle_beta   90.00
_cell.angle_gamma   90.00
#
_symmetry.space_group_name_H-M   'P 1'
#
loop_
_entity.id
_entity.type
_entity.pdbx_description
1 polymer ?
#
loop_
_entity_poly.entity_id
_entity_poly.type
_entity_poly.pdbx_seq_one_letter_code
_entity_poly.pdbx_strand_id
1 'polypeptide(L)'
;FGDPIKGVFTDEPQLNCAGYPWSVGLPDAFEKAYGYSLWDNLWLLAADCGEYRRFRYEFWQLVGDMFRQTFTLPVSQWCERNGLVMTGHFACEDGLCDQISSCGGIMGHYALMQLPGIDYLGNRVTSPVLMKQAASVSRQFNGGEVLSETFGCSGWGVTLARLAWIWGWQSALGVTKPCFHLAAFTMEGRRKRDYPAFFSYQEP
;
A
#
# COMPACT_ATOMS: atom_id res chain seq x y z
N PHE A 1 14.94 -17.52 -11.20
CA PHE A 1 14.92 -16.05 -11.14
C PHE A 1 16.37 -15.59 -10.98
N GLY A 2 16.68 -14.43 -10.49
CA GLY A 2 18.05 -13.90 -10.43
C GLY A 2 18.24 -12.76 -11.42
N ASP A 3 19.41 -12.59 -12.02
CA ASP A 3 19.55 -11.65 -13.12
C ASP A 3 18.78 -12.15 -14.35
N PRO A 4 17.85 -11.37 -14.96
CA PRO A 4 17.64 -9.92 -14.77
C PRO A 4 16.50 -9.55 -13.78
N ILE A 5 15.72 -10.49 -13.25
CA ILE A 5 14.56 -10.16 -12.39
C ILE A 5 15.03 -9.94 -10.94
N LYS A 6 14.84 -8.74 -10.41
CA LYS A 6 15.31 -8.33 -9.09
C LYS A 6 14.23 -8.35 -8.01
N GLY A 7 12.97 -8.31 -8.39
CA GLY A 7 11.88 -8.21 -7.42
C GLY A 7 10.50 -8.47 -8.00
N VAL A 8 9.53 -8.44 -7.12
CA VAL A 8 8.10 -8.56 -7.41
C VAL A 8 7.42 -7.31 -6.90
N PHE A 9 6.65 -6.66 -7.75
CA PHE A 9 5.83 -5.50 -7.41
C PHE A 9 4.38 -5.94 -7.24
N THR A 10 3.76 -5.58 -6.11
CA THR A 10 2.34 -5.80 -5.85
C THR A 10 1.59 -4.48 -6.00
N ASP A 11 0.56 -4.48 -6.84
CA ASP A 11 -0.24 -3.32 -7.17
C ASP A 11 -1.59 -3.40 -6.45
N GLU A 12 -1.80 -2.51 -5.49
CA GLU A 12 -3.03 -2.32 -4.72
C GLU A 12 -3.71 -3.57 -4.12
N PRO A 13 -2.98 -4.52 -3.51
CA PRO A 13 -3.65 -5.58 -2.78
C PRO A 13 -4.53 -5.01 -1.67
N GLN A 14 -5.77 -5.48 -1.56
CA GLN A 14 -6.72 -4.91 -0.62
C GLN A 14 -7.73 -5.93 -0.12
N LEU A 15 -8.29 -5.66 1.04
CA LEU A 15 -9.54 -6.24 1.53
C LEU A 15 -10.71 -5.61 0.76
N ASN A 16 -11.86 -6.27 0.71
CA ASN A 16 -13.02 -5.71 0.03
C ASN A 16 -13.50 -4.44 0.75
N CYS A 17 -13.30 -3.27 0.14
CA CYS A 17 -13.67 -1.98 0.70
C CYS A 17 -15.20 -1.70 0.70
N ALA A 18 -16.02 -2.55 0.08
CA ALA A 18 -17.48 -2.35 -0.02
C ALA A 18 -18.26 -2.81 1.22
N GLY A 19 -17.58 -3.22 2.28
CA GLY A 19 -18.21 -3.70 3.51
C GLY A 19 -17.19 -4.23 4.51
N TYR A 20 -17.63 -5.06 5.42
CA TYR A 20 -16.72 -5.72 6.36
C TYR A 20 -16.08 -6.95 5.71
N PRO A 21 -14.75 -7.11 5.77
CA PRO A 21 -14.09 -8.30 5.26
C PRO A 21 -14.51 -9.54 6.04
N TRP A 22 -14.65 -10.64 5.33
CA TRP A 22 -15.11 -11.89 5.94
C TRP A 22 -14.35 -13.11 5.40
N SER A 23 -14.07 -14.05 6.29
CA SER A 23 -13.62 -15.39 5.94
C SER A 23 -14.24 -16.42 6.86
N VAL A 24 -14.30 -17.68 6.41
CA VAL A 24 -14.89 -18.78 7.19
C VAL A 24 -14.19 -18.96 8.55
N GLY A 25 -12.88 -18.77 8.60
CA GLY A 25 -12.10 -18.91 9.85
C GLY A 25 -12.07 -17.69 10.74
N LEU A 26 -12.68 -16.56 10.35
CA LEU A 26 -12.62 -15.32 11.13
C LEU A 26 -13.31 -15.44 12.50
N PRO A 27 -14.50 -16.06 12.65
CA PRO A 27 -15.13 -16.19 13.96
C PRO A 27 -14.30 -17.00 14.96
N ASP A 28 -13.77 -18.13 14.54
CA ASP A 28 -12.95 -18.99 15.39
C ASP A 28 -11.63 -18.29 15.78
N ALA A 29 -11.02 -17.60 14.82
CA ALA A 29 -9.81 -16.83 15.08
C ALA A 29 -10.06 -15.68 16.08
N PHE A 30 -11.21 -15.01 15.96
CA PHE A 30 -11.61 -13.94 16.87
C PHE A 30 -11.83 -14.45 18.30
N GLU A 31 -12.61 -15.50 18.44
CA GLU A 31 -12.88 -16.11 19.76
C GLU A 31 -11.60 -16.63 20.40
N LYS A 32 -10.71 -17.24 19.63
CA LYS A 32 -9.39 -17.68 20.11
C LYS A 32 -8.51 -16.51 20.57
N ALA A 33 -8.55 -15.38 19.85
CA ALA A 33 -7.70 -14.21 20.14
C ALA A 33 -8.20 -13.42 21.35
N TYR A 34 -9.51 -13.26 21.48
CA TYR A 34 -10.11 -12.31 22.43
C TYR A 34 -11.00 -12.95 23.52
N GLY A 35 -11.33 -14.24 23.39
CA GLY A 35 -12.04 -15.01 24.42
C GLY A 35 -13.56 -14.80 24.44
N TYR A 36 -14.16 -14.23 23.39
CA TYR A 36 -15.61 -14.07 23.27
C TYR A 36 -16.07 -14.17 21.81
N SER A 37 -17.38 -14.45 21.62
CA SER A 37 -17.97 -14.75 20.31
C SER A 37 -18.02 -13.53 19.40
N LEU A 38 -17.48 -13.65 18.19
CA LEU A 38 -17.66 -12.65 17.13
C LEU A 38 -19.12 -12.53 16.72
N TRP A 39 -19.82 -13.68 16.60
CA TRP A 39 -21.22 -13.72 16.14
C TRP A 39 -22.16 -12.90 17.04
N ASP A 40 -22.03 -13.04 18.34
CA ASP A 40 -22.91 -12.38 19.31
C ASP A 40 -22.69 -10.86 19.36
N ASN A 41 -21.59 -10.39 18.80
CA ASN A 41 -21.16 -8.99 18.86
C ASN A 41 -21.09 -8.30 17.48
N LEU A 42 -21.40 -8.99 16.36
CA LEU A 42 -21.32 -8.42 15.01
C LEU A 42 -22.07 -7.09 14.83
N TRP A 43 -23.19 -6.93 15.50
CA TRP A 43 -24.00 -5.72 15.45
C TRP A 43 -23.25 -4.47 15.98
N LEU A 44 -22.22 -4.64 16.79
CA LEU A 44 -21.35 -3.55 17.28
C LEU A 44 -20.48 -2.94 16.17
N LEU A 45 -20.33 -3.61 15.02
CA LEU A 45 -19.72 -2.99 13.85
C LEU A 45 -20.54 -1.82 13.31
N ALA A 46 -21.88 -1.89 13.45
CA ALA A 46 -22.81 -0.90 12.93
C ALA A 46 -23.41 0.02 14.00
N ALA A 47 -23.53 -0.44 15.27
CA ALA A 47 -24.18 0.30 16.34
C ALA A 47 -23.18 0.87 17.36
N ASP A 48 -23.33 2.15 17.71
CA ASP A 48 -22.48 2.85 18.67
C ASP A 48 -23.04 2.70 20.11
N CYS A 49 -22.93 1.49 20.66
CA CYS A 49 -23.38 1.22 22.03
C CYS A 49 -22.51 0.17 22.73
N GLY A 50 -22.54 0.12 24.04
CA GLY A 50 -21.69 -0.77 24.85
C GLY A 50 -20.21 -0.60 24.51
N GLU A 51 -19.50 -1.71 24.46
CA GLU A 51 -18.05 -1.75 24.21
C GLU A 51 -17.68 -1.71 22.70
N TYR A 52 -18.48 -1.05 21.85
CA TYR A 52 -18.31 -1.06 20.40
C TYR A 52 -16.91 -0.61 19.93
N ARG A 53 -16.28 0.35 20.64
CA ARG A 53 -14.95 0.85 20.29
C ARG A 53 -13.89 -0.22 20.45
N ARG A 54 -13.94 -0.94 21.56
CA ARG A 54 -13.05 -2.08 21.83
C ARG A 54 -13.29 -3.18 20.81
N PHE A 55 -14.54 -3.56 20.58
CA PHE A 55 -14.91 -4.59 19.63
C PHE A 55 -14.41 -4.27 18.20
N ARG A 56 -14.66 -3.05 17.71
CA ARG A 56 -14.18 -2.61 16.38
C ARG A 56 -12.66 -2.59 16.29
N TYR A 57 -11.98 -2.14 17.33
CA TYR A 57 -10.52 -2.20 17.38
C TYR A 57 -10.01 -3.65 17.26
N GLU A 58 -10.54 -4.55 18.05
CA GLU A 58 -10.15 -5.97 18.06
C GLU A 58 -10.50 -6.65 16.73
N PHE A 59 -11.65 -6.34 16.13
CA PHE A 59 -12.03 -6.84 14.82
C PHE A 59 -11.04 -6.42 13.73
N TRP A 60 -10.76 -5.13 13.61
CA TRP A 60 -9.84 -4.64 12.58
C TRP A 60 -8.39 -5.02 12.83
N GLN A 61 -7.99 -5.14 14.06
CA GLN A 61 -6.66 -5.65 14.43
C GLN A 61 -6.49 -7.09 13.92
N LEU A 62 -7.46 -7.96 14.21
CA LEU A 62 -7.43 -9.35 13.75
C LEU A 62 -7.45 -9.46 12.23
N VAL A 63 -8.34 -8.70 11.56
CA VAL A 63 -8.43 -8.68 10.11
C VAL A 63 -7.11 -8.28 9.47
N GLY A 64 -6.46 -7.24 9.99
CA GLY A 64 -5.15 -6.79 9.53
C GLY A 64 -4.06 -7.85 9.76
N ASP A 65 -4.06 -8.48 10.94
CA ASP A 65 -3.12 -9.57 11.26
C ASP A 65 -3.31 -10.76 10.32
N MET A 66 -4.55 -11.17 10.07
CA MET A 66 -4.85 -12.26 9.14
C MET A 66 -4.39 -11.92 7.72
N PHE A 67 -4.63 -10.69 7.25
CA PHE A 67 -4.18 -10.28 5.92
C PHE A 67 -2.65 -10.28 5.81
N ARG A 68 -1.95 -9.78 6.80
CA ARG A 68 -0.48 -9.86 6.85
C ARG A 68 0.04 -11.29 6.80
N GLN A 69 -0.58 -12.19 7.58
CA GLN A 69 -0.16 -13.59 7.68
C GLN A 69 -0.47 -14.41 6.44
N THR A 70 -1.56 -14.10 5.73
CA THR A 70 -2.03 -14.90 4.59
C THR A 70 -1.58 -14.35 3.24
N PHE A 71 -1.18 -13.09 3.16
CA PHE A 71 -0.73 -12.46 1.91
C PHE A 71 0.71 -11.94 2.00
N THR A 72 0.95 -10.89 2.81
CA THR A 72 2.23 -10.18 2.76
C THR A 72 3.40 -11.04 3.23
N LEU A 73 3.26 -11.72 4.34
CA LEU A 73 4.30 -12.58 4.89
C LEU A 73 4.70 -13.73 3.96
N PRO A 74 3.75 -14.53 3.40
CA PRO A 74 4.12 -15.60 2.47
C PRO A 74 4.80 -15.10 1.20
N VAL A 75 4.34 -13.99 0.62
CA VAL A 75 4.94 -13.40 -0.58
C VAL A 75 6.35 -12.89 -0.28
N SER A 76 6.53 -12.16 0.83
CA SER A 76 7.83 -11.66 1.27
C SER A 76 8.82 -12.79 1.50
N GLN A 77 8.42 -13.82 2.23
CA GLN A 77 9.26 -14.99 2.49
C GLN A 77 9.61 -15.77 1.20
N TRP A 78 8.67 -15.83 0.25
CA TRP A 78 8.94 -16.45 -1.04
C TRP A 78 9.98 -15.62 -1.82
N CYS A 79 9.83 -14.30 -1.85
CA CYS A 79 10.81 -13.41 -2.48
C CYS A 79 12.20 -13.60 -1.86
N GLU A 80 12.29 -13.56 -0.54
CA GLU A 80 13.55 -13.73 0.19
C GLU A 80 14.25 -15.05 -0.16
N ARG A 81 13.51 -16.17 -0.11
CA ARG A 81 14.06 -17.50 -0.48
C ARG A 81 14.53 -17.60 -1.93
N ASN A 82 14.02 -16.77 -2.82
CA ASN A 82 14.39 -16.75 -4.23
C ASN A 82 15.35 -15.61 -4.60
N GLY A 83 15.91 -14.89 -3.63
CA GLY A 83 16.81 -13.76 -3.87
C GLY A 83 16.14 -12.57 -4.57
N LEU A 84 14.84 -12.38 -4.32
CA LEU A 84 14.03 -11.31 -4.88
C LEU A 84 13.65 -10.30 -3.79
N VAL A 85 13.32 -9.09 -4.22
CA VAL A 85 12.78 -8.04 -3.37
C VAL A 85 11.26 -7.96 -3.56
N MET A 86 10.48 -8.05 -2.48
CA MET A 86 9.08 -7.69 -2.50
C MET A 86 8.94 -6.18 -2.35
N THR A 87 8.27 -5.54 -3.29
CA THR A 87 7.91 -4.12 -3.27
C THR A 87 6.48 -3.91 -3.77
N GLY A 88 6.04 -2.67 -3.87
CA GLY A 88 4.69 -2.27 -4.28
C GLY A 88 3.99 -1.47 -3.20
N HIS A 89 2.72 -1.25 -3.34
CA HIS A 89 1.89 -0.41 -2.47
C HIS A 89 0.53 -1.08 -2.24
N PHE A 90 -0.26 -0.50 -1.33
CA PHE A 90 -1.60 -0.99 -0.99
C PHE A 90 -2.67 0.01 -1.43
N ALA A 91 -3.90 -0.47 -1.64
CA ALA A 91 -5.00 0.43 -2.00
C ALA A 91 -5.38 1.36 -0.85
N CYS A 92 -5.86 2.56 -1.19
CA CYS A 92 -6.45 3.52 -0.26
C CYS A 92 -5.49 4.00 0.85
N GLU A 93 -4.24 4.25 0.49
CA GLU A 93 -3.15 4.59 1.44
C GLU A 93 -3.23 6.02 2.00
N ASP A 94 -3.94 6.94 1.37
CA ASP A 94 -3.92 8.37 1.67
C ASP A 94 -4.49 8.72 3.06
N GLY A 95 -5.47 7.95 3.54
CA GLY A 95 -6.19 8.21 4.79
C GLY A 95 -6.03 7.10 5.83
N LEU A 96 -5.84 7.46 7.11
CA LEU A 96 -5.68 6.45 8.17
C LEU A 96 -6.89 5.53 8.32
N CYS A 97 -8.12 6.06 8.16
CA CYS A 97 -9.34 5.24 8.20
C CYS A 97 -9.42 4.32 6.98
N ASP A 98 -9.04 4.85 5.81
CA ASP A 98 -9.05 4.09 4.56
C ASP A 98 -8.02 2.96 4.60
N GLN A 99 -6.84 3.19 5.17
CA GLN A 99 -5.83 2.15 5.41
C GLN A 99 -6.38 1.02 6.30
N ILE A 100 -7.17 1.32 7.33
CA ILE A 100 -7.78 0.29 8.18
C ILE A 100 -8.75 -0.56 7.37
N SER A 101 -9.65 0.05 6.62
CA SER A 101 -10.67 -0.66 5.85
C SER A 101 -10.08 -1.43 4.66
N SER A 102 -9.03 -0.92 4.03
CA SER A 102 -8.41 -1.54 2.85
C SER A 102 -7.41 -2.65 3.19
N CYS A 103 -6.61 -2.49 4.24
CA CYS A 103 -5.56 -3.45 4.57
C CYS A 103 -5.36 -3.75 6.06
N GLY A 104 -6.22 -3.23 6.94
CA GLY A 104 -6.09 -3.44 8.39
C GLY A 104 -4.90 -2.68 9.01
N GLY A 105 -4.41 -1.63 8.33
CA GLY A 105 -3.29 -0.81 8.76
C GLY A 105 -1.98 -1.14 8.04
N ILE A 106 -1.46 -0.13 7.35
CA ILE A 106 -0.40 -0.32 6.34
C ILE A 106 0.99 -0.58 6.93
N MET A 107 1.33 0.03 8.08
CA MET A 107 2.68 -0.03 8.62
C MET A 107 3.15 -1.46 8.95
N GLY A 108 2.23 -2.32 9.38
CA GLY A 108 2.53 -3.73 9.63
C GLY A 108 2.89 -4.51 8.36
N HIS A 109 2.31 -4.13 7.22
CA HIS A 109 2.67 -4.69 5.90
C HIS A 109 4.05 -4.22 5.46
N TYR A 110 4.34 -2.93 5.58
CA TYR A 110 5.64 -2.36 5.24
C TYR A 110 6.80 -3.02 6.01
N ALA A 111 6.57 -3.37 7.28
CA ALA A 111 7.59 -4.04 8.10
C ALA A 111 7.98 -5.44 7.56
N LEU A 112 7.12 -6.06 6.79
CA LEU A 112 7.34 -7.37 6.18
C LEU A 112 7.94 -7.30 4.77
N MET A 113 7.88 -6.16 4.09
CA MET A 113 8.39 -5.99 2.72
C MET A 113 9.89 -5.69 2.76
N GLN A 114 10.67 -6.20 1.79
CA GLN A 114 12.08 -5.83 1.66
C GLN A 114 12.28 -4.39 1.20
N LEU A 115 11.34 -3.86 0.39
CA LEU A 115 11.34 -2.48 -0.07
C LEU A 115 9.90 -1.94 0.02
N PRO A 116 9.51 -1.31 1.14
CA PRO A 116 8.20 -0.66 1.23
C PRO A 116 7.98 0.34 0.09
N GLY A 117 6.79 0.31 -0.50
CA GLY A 117 6.40 1.24 -1.55
C GLY A 117 5.11 1.97 -1.21
N ILE A 118 4.90 3.08 -1.88
CA ILE A 118 3.70 3.91 -1.80
C ILE A 118 3.19 4.23 -3.20
N ASP A 119 1.89 4.48 -3.32
CA ASP A 119 1.29 5.10 -4.50
C ASP A 119 1.07 6.60 -4.26
N TYR A 120 1.75 7.44 -5.03
CA TYR A 120 1.58 8.88 -4.94
C TYR A 120 1.41 9.51 -6.32
N LEU A 121 0.24 9.31 -6.89
CA LEU A 121 -0.11 9.82 -8.21
C LEU A 121 -0.72 11.22 -8.13
N GLY A 122 -0.80 11.87 -9.29
CA GLY A 122 -1.41 13.17 -9.47
C GLY A 122 -0.49 14.37 -9.27
N ASN A 123 -0.94 15.49 -9.81
CA ASN A 123 -0.27 16.79 -9.68
C ASN A 123 -0.63 17.46 -8.35
N ARG A 124 -0.30 16.83 -7.25
CA ARG A 124 -0.68 17.28 -5.90
C ARG A 124 0.49 17.21 -4.92
N VAL A 125 0.41 18.00 -3.87
CA VAL A 125 1.15 17.85 -2.63
C VAL A 125 0.14 18.01 -1.50
N THR A 126 -0.03 16.97 -0.71
CA THR A 126 -1.07 16.87 0.31
C THR A 126 -0.48 16.42 1.65
N SER A 127 -1.06 15.42 2.27
CA SER A 127 -0.60 14.92 3.57
C SER A 127 0.78 14.25 3.47
N PRO A 128 1.72 14.53 4.40
CA PRO A 128 2.99 13.83 4.48
C PRO A 128 2.90 12.45 5.14
N VAL A 129 1.73 12.06 5.64
CA VAL A 129 1.57 10.88 6.52
C VAL A 129 2.04 9.60 5.85
N LEU A 130 1.62 9.35 4.63
CA LEU A 130 1.97 8.13 3.88
C LEU A 130 3.48 7.96 3.74
N MET A 131 4.19 9.00 3.26
CA MET A 131 5.65 8.96 3.12
C MET A 131 6.34 8.74 4.47
N LYS A 132 5.84 9.40 5.52
CA LYS A 132 6.40 9.26 6.87
C LYS A 132 6.15 7.89 7.46
N GLN A 133 5.01 7.28 7.23
CA GLN A 133 4.74 5.88 7.64
C GLN A 133 5.73 4.93 6.97
N ALA A 134 5.85 4.98 5.64
CA ALA A 134 6.76 4.12 4.89
C ALA A 134 8.23 4.35 5.29
N ALA A 135 8.68 5.61 5.37
CA ALA A 135 10.05 5.96 5.74
C ALA A 135 10.37 5.57 7.19
N SER A 136 9.43 5.73 8.11
CA SER A 136 9.60 5.33 9.52
C SER A 136 9.81 3.83 9.64
N VAL A 137 8.95 3.05 9.01
CA VAL A 137 9.04 1.58 9.05
C VAL A 137 10.31 1.10 8.35
N SER A 138 10.59 1.63 7.15
CA SER A 138 11.76 1.20 6.40
C SER A 138 13.07 1.44 7.16
N ARG A 139 13.21 2.58 7.84
CA ARG A 139 14.39 2.87 8.66
C ARG A 139 14.56 1.93 9.85
N GLN A 140 13.46 1.42 10.38
CA GLN A 140 13.50 0.52 11.55
C GLN A 140 13.73 -0.94 11.16
N PHE A 141 13.26 -1.37 9.99
CA PHE A 141 13.21 -2.80 9.63
C PHE A 141 13.90 -3.15 8.31
N ASN A 142 14.00 -2.23 7.34
CA ASN A 142 14.24 -2.55 5.93
C ASN A 142 15.37 -1.73 5.29
N GLY A 143 16.27 -1.14 6.05
CA GLY A 143 17.46 -0.45 5.54
C GLY A 143 17.23 1.00 5.07
N GLY A 144 16.02 1.55 5.21
CA GLY A 144 15.73 2.98 5.00
C GLY A 144 15.33 3.36 3.58
N GLU A 145 15.23 2.42 2.64
CA GLU A 145 14.77 2.69 1.29
C GLU A 145 13.23 2.64 1.18
N VAL A 146 12.64 3.55 0.41
CA VAL A 146 11.21 3.61 0.12
C VAL A 146 11.01 3.89 -1.36
N LEU A 147 10.19 3.06 -2.03
CA LEU A 147 9.77 3.26 -3.40
C LEU A 147 8.50 4.12 -3.44
N SER A 148 8.33 4.94 -4.47
CA SER A 148 7.06 5.61 -4.77
C SER A 148 6.68 5.41 -6.22
N GLU A 149 5.54 4.81 -6.48
CA GLU A 149 4.90 4.94 -7.77
C GLU A 149 4.37 6.37 -7.88
N THR A 150 4.77 7.10 -8.92
CA THR A 150 4.57 8.55 -8.92
C THR A 150 4.38 9.11 -10.32
N PHE A 151 3.76 10.30 -10.38
CA PHE A 151 3.55 11.14 -11.55
C PHE A 151 2.37 10.79 -12.46
N GLY A 152 1.89 9.54 -12.50
CA GLY A 152 0.66 9.19 -13.18
C GLY A 152 -0.52 10.05 -12.71
N CYS A 153 -1.58 10.16 -13.48
CA CYS A 153 -2.75 10.99 -13.18
C CYS A 153 -2.46 12.51 -13.06
N SER A 154 -1.27 12.97 -13.45
CA SER A 154 -0.89 14.39 -13.34
C SER A 154 -1.38 15.24 -14.52
N GLY A 155 -1.88 14.61 -15.58
CA GLY A 155 -2.36 15.26 -16.80
C GLY A 155 -1.24 15.67 -17.74
N TRP A 156 -1.60 15.88 -19.02
CA TRP A 156 -0.66 16.26 -20.08
C TRP A 156 -0.03 17.65 -19.93
N GLY A 157 -0.65 18.50 -19.12
CA GLY A 157 -0.16 19.87 -18.87
C GLY A 157 0.89 19.98 -17.76
N VAL A 158 1.29 18.87 -17.14
CA VAL A 158 2.29 18.90 -16.07
C VAL A 158 3.67 19.20 -16.64
N THR A 159 4.43 20.08 -15.98
CA THR A 159 5.79 20.43 -16.38
C THR A 159 6.82 19.61 -15.64
N LEU A 160 8.01 19.43 -16.21
CA LEU A 160 9.14 18.78 -15.54
C LEU A 160 9.53 19.48 -14.23
N ALA A 161 9.46 20.81 -14.18
CA ALA A 161 9.70 21.56 -12.96
C ALA A 161 8.69 21.22 -11.86
N ARG A 162 7.43 21.00 -12.22
CA ARG A 162 6.39 20.57 -11.27
C ARG A 162 6.62 19.14 -10.78
N LEU A 163 7.00 18.22 -11.66
CA LEU A 163 7.35 16.86 -11.29
C LEU A 163 8.58 16.83 -10.38
N ALA A 164 9.63 17.60 -10.71
CA ALA A 164 10.81 17.73 -9.86
C ALA A 164 10.47 18.28 -8.47
N TRP A 165 9.52 19.22 -8.37
CA TRP A 165 9.06 19.75 -7.10
C TRP A 165 8.30 18.71 -6.27
N ILE A 166 7.40 17.92 -6.90
CA ILE A 166 6.68 16.82 -6.25
C ILE A 166 7.68 15.77 -5.75
N TRP A 167 8.67 15.41 -6.56
CA TRP A 167 9.70 14.47 -6.18
C TRP A 167 10.57 14.99 -5.04
N GLY A 168 11.00 16.25 -5.10
CA GLY A 168 11.77 16.88 -4.03
C GLY A 168 11.05 16.87 -2.69
N TRP A 169 9.72 17.09 -2.71
CA TRP A 169 8.89 16.98 -1.51
C TRP A 169 8.81 15.55 -0.98
N GLN A 170 8.56 14.55 -1.82
CA GLN A 170 8.56 13.14 -1.42
C GLN A 170 9.92 12.73 -0.85
N SER A 171 11.01 13.14 -1.50
CA SER A 171 12.38 12.81 -1.07
C SER A 171 12.72 13.46 0.29
N ALA A 172 12.30 14.68 0.53
CA ALA A 172 12.45 15.36 1.83
C ALA A 172 11.69 14.64 2.96
N LEU A 173 10.63 13.89 2.63
CA LEU A 173 9.86 13.09 3.57
C LEU A 173 10.40 11.66 3.76
N GLY A 174 11.40 11.27 2.96
CA GLY A 174 12.11 10.00 3.12
C GLY A 174 11.90 8.97 2.03
N VAL A 175 11.24 9.33 0.93
CA VAL A 175 11.17 8.49 -0.28
C VAL A 175 12.52 8.53 -1.01
N THR A 176 13.00 7.38 -1.47
CA THR A 176 14.35 7.26 -2.03
C THR A 176 14.38 6.74 -3.45
N LYS A 177 13.35 6.03 -3.89
CA LYS A 177 13.28 5.38 -5.21
C LYS A 177 12.02 5.78 -5.96
N PRO A 178 12.13 6.50 -7.10
CA PRO A 178 10.97 6.73 -7.96
C PRO A 178 10.67 5.50 -8.82
N CYS A 179 9.39 5.16 -8.92
CA CYS A 179 8.82 4.30 -9.93
C CYS A 179 7.87 5.15 -10.77
N PHE A 180 8.28 5.54 -11.96
CA PHE A 180 7.46 6.41 -12.79
C PHE A 180 6.26 5.67 -13.36
N HIS A 181 5.10 6.17 -13.15
CA HIS A 181 3.87 5.69 -13.74
C HIS A 181 3.56 6.48 -15.02
N LEU A 182 3.71 5.95 -16.19
CA LEU A 182 4.47 4.80 -16.66
C LEU A 182 5.40 5.26 -17.79
N ALA A 183 6.24 4.36 -18.32
CA ALA A 183 6.89 4.54 -19.59
C ALA A 183 6.05 3.85 -20.68
N ALA A 184 5.39 4.61 -21.55
CA ALA A 184 4.60 4.04 -22.64
C ALA A 184 5.50 3.30 -23.63
N PHE A 185 5.09 2.11 -24.07
CA PHE A 185 5.78 1.36 -25.12
C PHE A 185 5.90 2.19 -26.41
N THR A 186 4.89 2.99 -26.74
CA THR A 186 4.87 3.94 -27.87
C THR A 186 3.88 5.05 -27.60
N MET A 187 4.16 6.24 -28.10
CA MET A 187 3.26 7.39 -28.03
C MET A 187 2.20 7.43 -29.15
N GLU A 188 2.12 6.40 -29.99
CA GLU A 188 1.21 6.33 -31.12
C GLU A 188 -0.19 5.83 -30.74
N GLY A 189 -1.22 6.59 -31.10
CA GLY A 189 -2.63 6.19 -31.06
C GLY A 189 -3.09 5.67 -29.71
N ARG A 190 -3.76 4.51 -29.72
CA ARG A 190 -4.34 3.91 -28.52
C ARG A 190 -3.30 3.28 -27.59
N ARG A 191 -2.09 3.02 -28.03
CA ARG A 191 -1.03 2.38 -27.24
C ARG A 191 -0.49 3.28 -26.13
N LYS A 192 -0.73 4.60 -26.21
CA LYS A 192 -0.42 5.57 -25.15
C LYS A 192 -1.55 5.74 -24.12
N ARG A 193 -2.61 4.95 -24.20
CA ARG A 193 -3.73 5.07 -23.24
C ARG A 193 -3.32 4.55 -21.89
N ASP A 194 -3.22 5.47 -20.98
CA ASP A 194 -3.08 5.28 -19.56
C ASP A 194 -3.34 6.63 -18.87
N TYR A 195 -3.17 6.70 -17.57
CA TYR A 195 -3.31 7.93 -16.81
C TYR A 195 -2.10 8.85 -17.01
N PRO A 196 -2.23 9.98 -17.80
CA PRO A 196 -1.12 10.85 -18.09
C PRO A 196 -0.59 11.58 -16.83
N ALA A 197 0.69 12.05 -16.78
CA ALA A 197 1.62 12.04 -17.90
C ALA A 197 2.37 10.70 -17.97
N PHE A 198 2.86 10.38 -19.16
CA PHE A 198 3.83 9.30 -19.34
C PHE A 198 5.23 9.87 -19.55
N PHE A 199 6.21 9.03 -19.25
CA PHE A 199 7.57 9.24 -19.69
C PHE A 199 7.82 8.39 -20.92
N SER A 200 8.33 8.99 -21.99
CA SER A 200 8.72 8.27 -23.18
C SER A 200 10.22 8.41 -23.40
N TYR A 201 10.90 7.31 -23.66
CA TYR A 201 12.29 7.35 -24.07
C TYR A 201 12.48 7.96 -25.48
N GLN A 202 11.37 8.25 -26.18
CA GLN A 202 11.36 8.90 -27.50
C GLN A 202 11.19 10.44 -27.40
N GLU A 203 10.92 10.95 -26.20
CA GLU A 203 10.85 12.38 -25.94
C GLU A 203 12.24 12.90 -25.53
N PRO A 204 12.61 14.10 -26.00
CA PRO A 204 13.92 14.70 -25.66
C PRO A 204 14.01 15.16 -24.21
#